data_ce82e415f6f7b25a265aa8943d7ec8c0
#
_entry.id   ce82e415f6f7b25a265aa8943d7ec8c0
#
_cell.length_a   1.000
_cell.length_b   1.000
_cell.length_c   1.000
_cell.angle_alpha   90.00
_cell.angle_beta   90.00
_cell.angle_gamma   90.00
#
_symmetry.space_group_name_H-M   'P 1'
#
loop_
_entity.id
_entity.type
_entity.pdbx_description
1 polymer ?
#
loop_
_entity_poly.entity_id
_entity_poly.type
_entity_poly.pdbx_seq_one_letter_code
_entity_poly.pdbx_strand_id
1 'polypeptide(L)'
;DDHEEEGHDDHDDHDDHEGHEEGEAELDMELSTNTVDINLVMPQSENLNLIIGANILSQENKNFGHEELIPDAEKKDFGLYGLGQINMGNSSALIGVRYDSRSITSERGSADFSNFNGSFGIKRNFENSSLRFNLGSGYRAPNLIELFADGVHHGTFRYEKGNSSLVAEKSFQSDISFEIVNEDSTVSFDLFYNDISDYIYISPSRETEDGYSVYNYMQQDSYLWGGEINYSKNTGFDWLSYNTSLGYIFAESADGEALPFIAPLTFNQVFNIDFSSNYSLEIDFLAKAKQGRVAMFEEETDGYSVLNLSGNWMTSFLENDLNIFWSVNNVFDTEYYDHLSRFKTAGIEEMGRNISVGLKYNF
;
A
#
# COMPACT_ATOMS: atom_id res chain seq x y z
N ASP A 1 15.31 -82.01 33.69
CA ASP A 1 15.34 -82.78 32.44
C ASP A 1 15.13 -81.84 31.26
N ASP A 2 16.17 -81.86 30.45
CA ASP A 2 16.30 -81.64 29.00
C ASP A 2 16.02 -80.27 28.45
N HIS A 3 17.07 -79.56 28.09
CA HIS A 3 17.76 -79.44 26.78
C HIS A 3 16.80 -79.00 25.65
N GLU A 4 17.05 -77.94 24.88
CA GLU A 4 18.08 -77.70 23.87
C GLU A 4 17.82 -76.26 23.33
N GLU A 5 18.85 -75.46 23.17
CA GLU A 5 19.59 -75.08 22.00
C GLU A 5 18.87 -74.09 21.08
N GLU A 6 19.43 -72.87 21.08
CA GLU A 6 20.02 -72.06 20.01
C GLU A 6 19.20 -71.85 18.73
N GLY A 7 19.02 -70.63 18.46
CA GLY A 7 18.67 -70.05 17.16
C GLY A 7 19.03 -68.62 17.12
N HIS A 8 20.28 -68.28 16.73
CA HIS A 8 20.67 -66.94 16.27
C HIS A 8 20.00 -66.72 14.93
N ASP A 9 19.09 -65.78 14.89
CA ASP A 9 18.68 -65.12 13.63
C ASP A 9 19.19 -63.70 13.64
N ASP A 10 20.19 -63.47 12.80
CA ASP A 10 20.68 -62.15 12.39
C ASP A 10 19.54 -61.41 11.67
N HIS A 11 18.97 -60.43 12.32
CA HIS A 11 18.16 -59.42 11.68
C HIS A 11 19.07 -58.32 11.18
N ASP A 12 19.36 -58.36 9.88
CA ASP A 12 19.84 -57.21 9.11
C ASP A 12 18.79 -56.10 9.21
N ASP A 13 19.07 -55.12 10.07
CA ASP A 13 18.37 -53.83 10.08
C ASP A 13 18.77 -53.08 8.79
N HIS A 14 17.96 -53.26 7.76
CA HIS A 14 17.93 -52.32 6.66
C HIS A 14 17.32 -51.01 7.19
N ASP A 15 18.18 -50.08 7.59
CA ASP A 15 17.86 -48.68 7.69
C ASP A 15 17.48 -48.19 6.28
N ASP A 16 16.21 -48.30 5.92
CA ASP A 16 15.59 -47.55 4.86
C ASP A 16 15.61 -46.07 5.30
N HIS A 17 16.70 -45.40 5.00
CA HIS A 17 16.69 -43.96 4.92
C HIS A 17 15.68 -43.59 3.81
N GLU A 18 14.40 -43.46 4.18
CA GLU A 18 13.45 -42.67 3.39
C GLU A 18 14.08 -41.28 3.27
N GLY A 19 14.57 -41.02 2.07
CA GLY A 19 15.03 -39.69 1.71
C GLY A 19 13.88 -38.72 2.02
N HIS A 20 14.13 -37.77 2.92
CA HIS A 20 13.31 -36.58 3.01
C HIS A 20 13.39 -35.94 1.63
N GLU A 21 12.38 -36.15 0.80
CA GLU A 21 12.12 -35.27 -0.32
C GLU A 21 12.07 -33.88 0.30
N GLU A 22 13.02 -33.03 -0.07
CA GLU A 22 12.97 -31.62 0.25
C GLU A 22 11.60 -31.18 -0.25
N GLY A 23 10.71 -30.77 0.68
CA GLY A 23 9.32 -30.47 0.37
C GLY A 23 9.30 -29.42 -0.74
N GLU A 24 8.84 -29.83 -1.92
CA GLU A 24 8.57 -28.89 -3.01
C GLU A 24 7.64 -27.80 -2.47
N ALA A 25 7.95 -26.54 -2.73
CA ALA A 25 7.14 -25.44 -2.27
C ALA A 25 5.71 -25.59 -2.83
N GLU A 26 4.69 -25.51 -1.96
CA GLU A 26 3.30 -25.61 -2.37
C GLU A 26 2.97 -24.55 -3.43
N LEU A 27 3.43 -23.32 -3.23
CA LEU A 27 3.34 -22.20 -4.18
C LEU A 27 4.75 -21.72 -4.53
N ASP A 28 5.15 -21.88 -5.78
CA ASP A 28 6.41 -21.36 -6.35
C ASP A 28 6.10 -20.63 -7.67
N MET A 29 6.55 -19.38 -7.78
CA MET A 29 6.18 -18.50 -8.90
C MET A 29 7.33 -17.58 -9.27
N GLU A 30 7.64 -17.48 -10.56
CA GLU A 30 8.59 -16.52 -11.11
C GLU A 30 7.87 -15.40 -11.86
N LEU A 31 8.20 -14.16 -11.50
CA LEU A 31 7.71 -12.96 -12.18
C LEU A 31 8.86 -12.23 -12.87
N SER A 32 8.87 -12.27 -14.19
CA SER A 32 9.84 -11.55 -15.01
C SER A 32 9.24 -10.27 -15.59
N THR A 33 9.86 -9.12 -15.35
CA THR A 33 9.35 -7.82 -15.81
C THR A 33 10.43 -7.04 -16.56
N ASN A 34 10.10 -6.59 -17.77
CA ASN A 34 10.91 -5.69 -18.57
C ASN A 34 10.15 -4.39 -18.80
N THR A 35 10.78 -3.26 -18.52
CA THR A 35 10.19 -1.93 -18.71
C THR A 35 11.12 -1.03 -19.53
N VAL A 36 10.53 -0.27 -20.46
CA VAL A 36 11.21 0.77 -21.24
C VAL A 36 10.42 2.06 -21.13
N ASP A 37 11.07 3.11 -20.62
CA ASP A 37 10.51 4.46 -20.51
C ASP A 37 11.32 5.43 -21.36
N ILE A 38 10.64 6.18 -22.22
CA ILE A 38 11.26 7.20 -23.08
C ILE A 38 10.57 8.54 -22.77
N ASN A 39 11.38 9.52 -22.38
CA ASN A 39 10.92 10.89 -22.10
C ASN A 39 11.67 11.89 -22.96
N LEU A 40 10.93 12.67 -23.71
CA LEU A 40 11.40 13.84 -24.43
C LEU A 40 11.02 15.10 -23.65
N VAL A 41 12.00 15.69 -22.98
CA VAL A 41 11.85 16.99 -22.32
C VAL A 41 12.16 18.06 -23.34
N MET A 42 11.15 18.85 -23.70
CA MET A 42 11.33 19.95 -24.64
C MET A 42 12.19 21.06 -24.01
N PRO A 43 12.95 21.82 -24.82
CA PRO A 43 13.70 22.96 -24.31
C PRO A 43 12.78 23.89 -23.50
N GLN A 44 13.18 24.17 -22.26
CA GLN A 44 12.41 25.02 -21.36
C GLN A 44 12.32 26.45 -21.93
N SER A 45 11.10 27.00 -21.95
CA SER A 45 10.90 28.45 -22.06
C SER A 45 10.57 29.02 -20.67
N GLU A 46 10.66 30.34 -20.50
CA GLU A 46 10.38 30.99 -19.21
C GLU A 46 8.99 30.62 -18.65
N ASN A 47 8.04 30.31 -19.52
CA ASN A 47 6.64 30.14 -19.16
C ASN A 47 6.06 28.73 -19.45
N LEU A 48 6.79 27.88 -20.19
CA LEU A 48 6.27 26.56 -20.62
C LEU A 48 7.30 25.48 -20.45
N ASN A 49 6.92 24.44 -19.73
CA ASN A 49 7.62 23.15 -19.66
C ASN A 49 6.73 22.10 -20.30
N LEU A 50 7.27 21.35 -21.26
CA LEU A 50 6.55 20.30 -21.96
C LEU A 50 7.36 18.99 -21.94
N ILE A 51 6.70 17.91 -21.56
CA ILE A 51 7.23 16.55 -21.58
C ILE A 51 6.31 15.70 -22.46
N ILE A 52 6.89 14.92 -23.36
CA ILE A 52 6.18 13.90 -24.11
C ILE A 52 6.90 12.58 -23.82
N GLY A 53 6.15 11.54 -23.48
CA GLY A 53 6.74 10.27 -23.10
C GLY A 53 5.94 9.08 -23.58
N ALA A 54 6.65 7.94 -23.66
CA ALA A 54 6.06 6.64 -23.91
C ALA A 54 6.64 5.63 -22.95
N ASN A 55 5.83 4.69 -22.50
CA ASN A 55 6.28 3.55 -21.70
C ASN A 55 5.75 2.24 -22.28
N ILE A 56 6.59 1.21 -22.18
CA ILE A 56 6.28 -0.15 -22.59
C ILE A 56 6.66 -1.06 -21.44
N LEU A 57 5.78 -1.98 -21.08
CA LEU A 57 6.05 -3.02 -20.09
C LEU A 57 5.68 -4.38 -20.69
N SER A 58 6.55 -5.36 -20.50
CA SER A 58 6.27 -6.78 -20.73
C SER A 58 6.55 -7.55 -19.46
N GLN A 59 5.57 -8.30 -18.99
CA GLN A 59 5.68 -9.10 -17.78
C GLN A 59 5.21 -10.52 -18.05
N GLU A 60 5.96 -11.49 -17.59
CA GLU A 60 5.64 -12.91 -17.66
C GLU A 60 5.57 -13.48 -16.25
N ASN A 61 4.52 -14.23 -15.97
CA ASN A 61 4.33 -15.00 -14.75
C ASN A 61 4.38 -16.49 -15.10
N LYS A 62 5.18 -17.27 -14.35
CA LYS A 62 5.29 -18.72 -14.45
C LYS A 62 5.18 -19.36 -13.10
N ASN A 63 4.39 -20.42 -13.01
CA ASN A 63 4.20 -21.23 -11.83
C ASN A 63 5.05 -22.49 -11.91
N PHE A 64 5.65 -22.90 -10.79
CA PHE A 64 6.47 -24.09 -10.64
C PHE A 64 6.02 -24.96 -9.46
N GLY A 65 5.18 -24.42 -8.56
CA GLY A 65 4.62 -25.13 -7.42
C GLY A 65 3.46 -26.06 -7.80
N HIS A 66 3.00 -26.83 -6.83
CA HIS A 66 1.85 -27.72 -6.99
C HIS A 66 0.52 -26.97 -6.96
N GLU A 67 0.47 -25.84 -6.30
CA GLU A 67 -0.70 -24.97 -6.20
C GLU A 67 -0.57 -23.74 -7.11
N GLU A 68 -1.65 -23.43 -7.80
CA GLU A 68 -1.72 -22.34 -8.76
C GLU A 68 -2.87 -21.40 -8.42
N LEU A 69 -2.57 -20.33 -7.68
CA LEU A 69 -3.54 -19.26 -7.41
C LEU A 69 -3.86 -18.46 -8.68
N ILE A 70 -2.84 -18.13 -9.47
CA ILE A 70 -2.95 -17.41 -10.73
C ILE A 70 -2.27 -18.21 -11.84
N PRO A 71 -2.82 -18.22 -13.07
CA PRO A 71 -2.25 -19.01 -14.17
C PRO A 71 -0.95 -18.42 -14.68
N ASP A 72 -0.20 -19.20 -15.44
CA ASP A 72 0.84 -18.69 -16.31
C ASP A 72 0.25 -17.64 -17.24
N ALA A 73 0.93 -16.51 -17.35
CA ALA A 73 0.40 -15.37 -18.10
C ALA A 73 1.46 -14.44 -18.65
N GLU A 74 1.13 -13.81 -19.75
CA GLU A 74 1.86 -12.69 -20.32
C GLU A 74 1.01 -11.42 -20.23
N LYS A 75 1.61 -10.33 -19.75
CA LYS A 75 1.00 -8.99 -19.72
C LYS A 75 1.86 -8.02 -20.49
N LYS A 76 1.25 -7.24 -21.38
CA LYS A 76 1.89 -6.17 -22.15
C LYS A 76 1.14 -4.87 -21.94
N ASP A 77 1.86 -3.84 -21.53
CA ASP A 77 1.35 -2.49 -21.40
C ASP A 77 2.05 -1.55 -22.37
N PHE A 78 1.29 -0.63 -22.95
CA PHE A 78 1.79 0.49 -23.73
C PHE A 78 1.10 1.77 -23.25
N GLY A 79 1.89 2.83 -23.00
CA GLY A 79 1.40 4.15 -22.64
C GLY A 79 2.06 5.24 -23.47
N LEU A 80 1.28 6.24 -23.88
CA LEU A 80 1.76 7.46 -24.54
C LEU A 80 1.17 8.66 -23.80
N TYR A 81 2.00 9.65 -23.44
CA TYR A 81 1.54 10.79 -22.67
C TYR A 81 2.20 12.09 -23.03
N GLY A 82 1.50 13.18 -22.74
CA GLY A 82 2.01 14.54 -22.80
C GLY A 82 1.65 15.30 -21.54
N LEU A 83 2.59 16.05 -20.98
CA LEU A 83 2.41 16.88 -19.79
C LEU A 83 2.96 18.28 -20.08
N GLY A 84 2.11 19.29 -19.93
CA GLY A 84 2.46 20.70 -20.08
C GLY A 84 2.25 21.47 -18.78
N GLN A 85 3.26 22.21 -18.33
CA GLN A 85 3.16 23.17 -17.24
C GLN A 85 3.34 24.59 -17.79
N ILE A 86 2.38 25.46 -17.47
CA ILE A 86 2.38 26.85 -17.86
C ILE A 86 2.54 27.72 -16.61
N ASN A 87 3.58 28.55 -16.56
CA ASN A 87 3.84 29.49 -15.47
C ASN A 87 3.33 30.88 -15.83
N MET A 88 2.53 31.48 -14.96
CA MET A 88 1.84 32.76 -15.15
C MET A 88 2.06 33.69 -13.95
N GLY A 89 3.31 34.04 -13.69
CA GLY A 89 3.70 34.80 -12.50
C GLY A 89 3.41 34.04 -11.20
N ASN A 90 2.47 34.53 -10.40
CA ASN A 90 2.10 33.84 -9.13
C ASN A 90 1.16 32.67 -9.33
N SER A 91 0.84 32.28 -10.55
CA SER A 91 -0.01 31.12 -10.84
C SER A 91 0.71 30.14 -11.75
N SER A 92 0.33 28.88 -11.69
CA SER A 92 0.74 27.88 -12.68
C SER A 92 -0.43 26.97 -13.01
N ALA A 93 -0.47 26.51 -14.26
CA ALA A 93 -1.41 25.51 -14.72
C ALA A 93 -0.65 24.27 -15.19
N LEU A 94 -1.20 23.09 -14.92
CA LEU A 94 -0.71 21.79 -15.36
C LEU A 94 -1.79 21.12 -16.20
N ILE A 95 -1.44 20.63 -17.38
CA ILE A 95 -2.34 19.91 -18.28
C ILE A 95 -1.67 18.62 -18.67
N GLY A 96 -2.34 17.49 -18.47
CA GLY A 96 -1.86 16.15 -18.84
C GLY A 96 -2.87 15.45 -19.72
N VAL A 97 -2.36 14.68 -20.67
CA VAL A 97 -3.13 13.74 -21.48
C VAL A 97 -2.36 12.43 -21.59
N ARG A 98 -3.06 11.31 -21.54
CA ARG A 98 -2.45 10.00 -21.61
C ARG A 98 -3.38 8.98 -22.28
N TYR A 99 -2.80 8.18 -23.14
CA TYR A 99 -3.41 6.98 -23.68
C TYR A 99 -2.70 5.75 -23.14
N ASP A 100 -3.45 4.76 -22.69
CA ASP A 100 -2.93 3.48 -22.20
C ASP A 100 -3.62 2.33 -22.91
N SER A 101 -2.87 1.24 -23.14
CA SER A 101 -3.43 -0.05 -23.53
C SER A 101 -2.72 -1.17 -22.79
N ARG A 102 -3.48 -2.18 -22.39
CA ARG A 102 -3.03 -3.39 -21.71
C ARG A 102 -3.59 -4.60 -22.38
N SER A 103 -2.77 -5.62 -22.61
CA SER A 103 -3.17 -6.96 -23.03
C SER A 103 -2.69 -7.97 -22.00
N ILE A 104 -3.56 -8.88 -21.58
CA ILE A 104 -3.25 -10.00 -20.70
C ILE A 104 -3.66 -11.27 -21.42
N THR A 105 -2.76 -12.25 -21.49
CA THR A 105 -3.01 -13.57 -22.08
C THR A 105 -2.57 -14.65 -21.12
N SER A 106 -3.44 -15.60 -20.82
CA SER A 106 -3.16 -16.75 -19.96
C SER A 106 -3.87 -18.00 -20.51
N GLU A 107 -3.61 -19.16 -19.93
CA GLU A 107 -4.32 -20.40 -20.26
C GLU A 107 -5.81 -20.33 -19.90
N ARG A 108 -6.18 -19.52 -18.88
CA ARG A 108 -7.58 -19.33 -18.44
C ARG A 108 -8.33 -18.28 -19.26
N GLY A 109 -7.67 -17.56 -20.18
CA GLY A 109 -8.30 -16.58 -21.06
C GLY A 109 -7.41 -15.40 -21.42
N SER A 110 -8.00 -14.43 -22.10
CA SER A 110 -7.33 -13.19 -22.47
C SER A 110 -8.25 -11.98 -22.27
N ALA A 111 -7.64 -10.81 -21.98
CA ALA A 111 -8.35 -9.56 -21.82
C ALA A 111 -7.52 -8.40 -22.38
N ASP A 112 -8.19 -7.49 -23.09
CA ASP A 112 -7.60 -6.28 -23.67
C ASP A 112 -8.33 -5.04 -23.14
N PHE A 113 -7.56 -4.06 -22.71
CA PHE A 113 -8.08 -2.81 -22.16
C PHE A 113 -7.39 -1.62 -22.81
N SER A 114 -8.12 -0.55 -23.04
CA SER A 114 -7.54 0.72 -23.46
C SER A 114 -8.34 1.89 -22.93
N ASN A 115 -7.66 2.99 -22.64
CA ASN A 115 -8.30 4.20 -22.15
C ASN A 115 -7.53 5.46 -22.51
N PHE A 116 -8.26 6.57 -22.50
CA PHE A 116 -7.71 7.91 -22.66
C PHE A 116 -8.01 8.73 -21.40
N ASN A 117 -6.98 9.28 -20.77
CA ASN A 117 -7.08 10.04 -19.53
C ASN A 117 -6.65 11.49 -19.76
N GLY A 118 -7.23 12.39 -18.97
CA GLY A 118 -6.86 13.79 -18.94
C GLY A 118 -6.74 14.32 -17.52
N SER A 119 -5.87 15.30 -17.32
CA SER A 119 -5.76 16.02 -16.06
C SER A 119 -5.57 17.51 -16.29
N PHE A 120 -6.09 18.30 -15.36
CA PHE A 120 -5.94 19.74 -15.29
C PHE A 120 -5.71 20.16 -13.84
N GLY A 121 -4.68 20.95 -13.59
CA GLY A 121 -4.39 21.53 -12.29
C GLY A 121 -4.12 23.03 -12.42
N ILE A 122 -4.53 23.79 -11.41
CA ILE A 122 -4.17 25.20 -11.29
C ILE A 122 -3.69 25.46 -9.87
N LYS A 123 -2.55 26.15 -9.71
CA LYS A 123 -2.03 26.64 -8.44
C LYS A 123 -1.93 28.16 -8.49
N ARG A 124 -2.35 28.80 -7.41
CA ARG A 124 -2.15 30.20 -7.15
C ARG A 124 -1.37 30.40 -5.88
N ASN A 125 -0.22 31.07 -5.96
CA ASN A 125 0.55 31.49 -4.80
C ASN A 125 0.17 32.93 -4.40
N PHE A 126 0.01 33.13 -3.11
CA PHE A 126 -0.14 34.44 -2.46
C PHE A 126 1.15 34.71 -1.65
N GLU A 127 1.19 35.75 -0.85
CA GLU A 127 2.39 36.14 -0.11
C GLU A 127 2.86 35.00 0.84
N ASN A 128 1.95 34.46 1.63
CA ASN A 128 2.23 33.42 2.61
C ASN A 128 1.25 32.23 2.49
N SER A 129 0.57 32.07 1.38
CA SER A 129 -0.35 30.95 1.19
C SER A 129 -0.40 30.51 -0.27
N SER A 130 -0.93 29.32 -0.49
CA SER A 130 -1.20 28.80 -1.83
C SER A 130 -2.54 28.07 -1.88
N LEU A 131 -3.21 28.18 -3.01
CA LEU A 131 -4.42 27.43 -3.33
C LEU A 131 -4.16 26.60 -4.58
N ARG A 132 -4.49 25.32 -4.52
CA ARG A 132 -4.41 24.38 -5.64
C ARG A 132 -5.76 23.74 -5.86
N PHE A 133 -6.12 23.59 -7.12
CA PHE A 133 -7.27 22.82 -7.56
C PHE A 133 -6.85 21.89 -8.67
N ASN A 134 -7.22 20.60 -8.60
CA ASN A 134 -6.96 19.62 -9.63
C ASN A 134 -8.24 18.88 -10.01
N LEU A 135 -8.32 18.53 -11.29
CA LEU A 135 -9.27 17.60 -11.86
C LEU A 135 -8.51 16.56 -12.66
N GLY A 136 -8.93 15.31 -12.59
CA GLY A 136 -8.29 14.25 -13.35
C GLY A 136 -9.23 13.08 -13.62
N SER A 137 -9.08 12.46 -14.78
CA SER A 137 -9.62 11.12 -15.02
C SER A 137 -8.53 10.09 -14.83
N GLY A 138 -8.88 8.97 -14.18
CA GLY A 138 -8.03 7.81 -13.94
C GLY A 138 -8.57 6.57 -14.63
N TYR A 139 -7.70 5.59 -14.80
CA TYR A 139 -8.03 4.31 -15.39
C TYR A 139 -7.20 3.23 -14.71
N ARG A 140 -7.85 2.12 -14.38
CA ARG A 140 -7.20 0.94 -13.84
C ARG A 140 -7.76 -0.32 -14.53
N ALA A 141 -6.95 -0.96 -15.35
CA ALA A 141 -7.31 -2.27 -15.88
C ALA A 141 -7.26 -3.32 -14.77
N PRO A 142 -8.15 -4.31 -14.75
CA PRO A 142 -8.06 -5.45 -13.86
C PRO A 142 -6.69 -6.12 -13.96
N ASN A 143 -6.20 -6.64 -12.86
CA ASN A 143 -4.95 -7.40 -12.81
C ASN A 143 -5.20 -8.90 -13.02
N LEU A 144 -4.13 -9.69 -13.06
CA LEU A 144 -4.18 -11.12 -13.33
C LEU A 144 -4.98 -11.89 -12.26
N ILE A 145 -4.81 -11.53 -10.98
CA ILE A 145 -5.55 -12.15 -9.87
C ILE A 145 -7.04 -11.84 -9.99
N GLU A 146 -7.40 -10.58 -10.24
CA GLU A 146 -8.79 -10.14 -10.36
C GLU A 146 -9.53 -10.84 -11.50
N LEU A 147 -8.83 -11.13 -12.60
CA LEU A 147 -9.42 -11.81 -13.77
C LEU A 147 -9.44 -13.32 -13.64
N PHE A 148 -8.36 -13.94 -13.15
CA PHE A 148 -8.09 -15.35 -13.36
C PHE A 148 -7.67 -16.13 -12.11
N ALA A 149 -7.75 -15.55 -10.90
CA ALA A 149 -7.52 -16.32 -9.68
C ALA A 149 -8.49 -17.50 -9.59
N ASP A 150 -8.00 -18.65 -9.16
CA ASP A 150 -8.80 -19.83 -8.84
C ASP A 150 -7.98 -20.76 -7.95
N GLY A 151 -7.88 -20.42 -6.66
CA GLY A 151 -7.04 -21.15 -5.72
C GLY A 151 -6.96 -20.52 -4.33
N VAL A 152 -6.23 -21.18 -3.45
CA VAL A 152 -6.03 -20.75 -2.07
C VAL A 152 -4.96 -19.64 -2.01
N HIS A 153 -5.29 -18.55 -1.37
CA HIS A 153 -4.34 -17.51 -1.00
C HIS A 153 -3.91 -17.69 0.46
N HIS A 154 -2.83 -18.45 0.68
CA HIS A 154 -2.38 -18.84 2.02
C HIS A 154 -2.11 -17.64 2.94
N GLY A 155 -1.56 -16.55 2.41
CA GLY A 155 -1.29 -15.33 3.18
C GLY A 155 -2.53 -14.62 3.73
N THR A 156 -3.73 -14.95 3.23
CA THR A 156 -5.00 -14.36 3.67
C THR A 156 -6.04 -15.40 4.10
N PHE A 157 -5.67 -16.68 4.10
CA PHE A 157 -6.50 -17.82 4.53
C PHE A 157 -7.87 -17.87 3.83
N ARG A 158 -7.89 -17.68 2.51
CA ARG A 158 -9.13 -17.68 1.73
C ARG A 158 -8.91 -18.29 0.34
N TYR A 159 -9.99 -18.81 -0.25
CA TYR A 159 -10.02 -19.22 -1.65
C TYR A 159 -10.46 -18.02 -2.50
N GLU A 160 -9.69 -17.62 -3.50
CA GLU A 160 -9.98 -16.47 -4.36
C GLU A 160 -10.43 -16.93 -5.74
N LYS A 161 -11.55 -16.39 -6.21
CA LYS A 161 -12.08 -16.58 -7.57
C LYS A 161 -12.07 -15.28 -8.34
N GLY A 162 -11.30 -15.26 -9.42
CA GLY A 162 -11.26 -14.19 -10.40
C GLY A 162 -12.57 -14.11 -11.20
N ASN A 163 -12.70 -13.00 -11.92
CA ASN A 163 -13.84 -12.76 -12.78
C ASN A 163 -13.37 -12.20 -14.13
N SER A 164 -13.35 -13.04 -15.15
CA SER A 164 -12.90 -12.68 -16.50
C SER A 164 -13.83 -11.70 -17.24
N SER A 165 -14.99 -11.39 -16.66
CA SER A 165 -15.93 -10.40 -17.22
C SER A 165 -15.69 -8.99 -16.71
N LEU A 166 -14.72 -8.77 -15.78
CA LEU A 166 -14.39 -7.45 -15.27
C LEU A 166 -13.96 -6.52 -16.40
N VAL A 167 -14.46 -5.29 -16.33
CA VAL A 167 -14.03 -4.18 -17.18
C VAL A 167 -13.08 -3.26 -16.42
N ALA A 168 -12.44 -2.34 -17.12
CA ALA A 168 -11.54 -1.39 -16.46
C ALA A 168 -12.30 -0.38 -15.62
N GLU A 169 -11.82 -0.15 -14.39
CA GLU A 169 -12.28 0.97 -13.58
C GLU A 169 -11.97 2.30 -14.25
N LYS A 170 -12.86 3.25 -14.10
CA LYS A 170 -12.65 4.63 -14.52
C LYS A 170 -12.97 5.55 -13.35
N SER A 171 -12.08 6.48 -13.07
CA SER A 171 -12.28 7.44 -12.01
C SER A 171 -12.29 8.86 -12.53
N PHE A 172 -13.07 9.72 -11.88
CA PHE A 172 -13.01 11.15 -12.02
C PHE A 172 -12.79 11.76 -10.64
N GLN A 173 -11.61 12.35 -10.46
CA GLN A 173 -11.17 12.91 -9.19
C GLN A 173 -11.09 14.42 -9.23
N SER A 174 -11.50 15.06 -8.15
CA SER A 174 -11.30 16.49 -7.90
C SER A 174 -10.65 16.68 -6.54
N ASP A 175 -9.63 17.55 -6.48
CA ASP A 175 -8.88 17.87 -5.28
C ASP A 175 -8.81 19.37 -5.10
N ILE A 176 -8.90 19.81 -3.85
CA ILE A 176 -8.61 21.19 -3.44
C ILE A 176 -7.64 21.16 -2.27
N SER A 177 -6.57 21.95 -2.36
CA SER A 177 -5.54 22.06 -1.35
C SER A 177 -5.28 23.52 -1.03
N PHE A 178 -5.32 23.88 0.25
CA PHE A 178 -5.00 25.22 0.73
C PHE A 178 -3.89 25.12 1.78
N GLU A 179 -2.83 25.86 1.55
CA GLU A 179 -1.65 25.87 2.42
C GLU A 179 -1.31 27.28 2.87
N ILE A 180 -1.00 27.43 4.13
CA ILE A 180 -0.48 28.67 4.74
C ILE A 180 0.90 28.38 5.29
N VAL A 181 1.90 29.16 4.90
CA VAL A 181 3.29 29.03 5.35
C VAL A 181 3.70 30.34 6.03
N ASN A 182 4.02 30.27 7.30
CA ASN A 182 4.63 31.35 8.08
C ASN A 182 6.08 30.99 8.38
N GLU A 183 6.83 31.89 9.04
CA GLU A 183 8.24 31.70 9.35
C GLU A 183 8.49 30.41 10.17
N ASP A 184 7.59 30.07 11.07
CA ASP A 184 7.75 28.96 12.02
C ASP A 184 6.66 27.89 11.94
N SER A 185 5.69 28.02 11.02
CA SER A 185 4.56 27.11 10.94
C SER A 185 3.99 26.94 9.53
N THR A 186 3.50 25.75 9.28
CA THR A 186 2.75 25.43 8.05
C THR A 186 1.44 24.76 8.42
N VAL A 187 0.35 25.19 7.79
CA VAL A 187 -0.96 24.54 7.89
C VAL A 187 -1.41 24.16 6.49
N SER A 188 -1.83 22.92 6.28
CA SER A 188 -2.53 22.51 5.05
C SER A 188 -3.91 21.95 5.33
N PHE A 189 -4.81 22.18 4.37
CA PHE A 189 -6.14 21.61 4.30
C PHE A 189 -6.29 20.99 2.92
N ASP A 190 -6.49 19.71 2.87
CA ASP A 190 -6.61 18.94 1.66
C ASP A 190 -7.98 18.23 1.65
N LEU A 191 -8.74 18.39 0.57
CA LEU A 191 -10.03 17.74 0.38
C LEU A 191 -10.02 17.05 -0.99
N PHE A 192 -10.64 15.89 -1.05
CA PHE A 192 -10.80 15.15 -2.30
C PHE A 192 -12.20 14.58 -2.45
N TYR A 193 -12.61 14.41 -3.69
CA TYR A 193 -13.77 13.63 -4.11
C TYR A 193 -13.38 12.80 -5.32
N ASN A 194 -13.72 11.52 -5.31
CA ASN A 194 -13.46 10.60 -6.39
C ASN A 194 -14.70 9.77 -6.70
N ASP A 195 -15.19 9.88 -7.93
CA ASP A 195 -16.27 9.08 -8.51
C ASP A 195 -15.63 7.96 -9.34
N ILE A 196 -15.97 6.70 -9.06
CA ILE A 196 -15.35 5.54 -9.70
C ILE A 196 -16.45 4.65 -10.30
N SER A 197 -16.47 4.60 -11.62
CA SER A 197 -17.27 3.60 -12.33
C SER A 197 -16.55 2.26 -12.33
N ASP A 198 -17.30 1.18 -12.12
CA ASP A 198 -16.82 -0.19 -12.14
C ASP A 198 -15.69 -0.46 -11.11
N TYR A 199 -15.77 0.10 -9.90
CA TYR A 199 -14.80 -0.13 -8.82
C TYR A 199 -14.68 -1.62 -8.51
N ILE A 200 -13.46 -2.17 -8.59
CA ILE A 200 -13.19 -3.60 -8.36
C ILE A 200 -12.85 -3.81 -6.89
N TYR A 201 -13.57 -4.73 -6.26
CA TYR A 201 -13.33 -5.14 -4.89
C TYR A 201 -13.54 -6.64 -4.74
N ILE A 202 -13.00 -7.20 -3.66
CA ILE A 202 -13.18 -8.60 -3.32
C ILE A 202 -14.25 -8.72 -2.24
N SER A 203 -15.16 -9.68 -2.41
CA SER A 203 -16.27 -9.93 -1.48
C SER A 203 -16.38 -11.40 -1.14
N PRO A 204 -16.55 -11.77 0.14
CA PRO A 204 -16.79 -13.16 0.50
C PRO A 204 -18.13 -13.65 -0.04
N SER A 205 -18.16 -14.90 -0.47
CA SER A 205 -19.38 -15.62 -0.78
C SER A 205 -19.81 -16.46 0.45
N ARG A 206 -20.92 -17.18 0.30
CA ARG A 206 -21.35 -18.17 1.31
C ARG A 206 -20.78 -19.56 1.05
N GLU A 207 -19.90 -19.69 0.06
CA GLU A 207 -19.30 -20.94 -0.36
C GLU A 207 -18.02 -21.22 0.38
N THR A 208 -17.66 -22.49 0.47
CA THR A 208 -16.38 -22.96 1.00
C THR A 208 -15.78 -23.92 -0.01
N GLU A 209 -14.50 -23.76 -0.33
CA GLU A 209 -13.73 -24.61 -1.23
C GLU A 209 -12.38 -24.89 -0.60
N ASP A 210 -11.95 -26.15 -0.64
CA ASP A 210 -10.72 -26.67 -0.01
C ASP A 210 -10.59 -26.32 1.50
N GLY A 211 -11.74 -26.16 2.18
CA GLY A 211 -11.78 -25.79 3.60
C GLY A 211 -11.68 -24.29 3.87
N TYR A 212 -11.55 -23.47 2.85
CA TYR A 212 -11.46 -22.02 2.94
C TYR A 212 -12.74 -21.32 2.50
N SER A 213 -13.05 -20.15 3.06
CA SER A 213 -14.13 -19.30 2.59
C SER A 213 -13.81 -18.75 1.20
N VAL A 214 -14.77 -18.84 0.27
CA VAL A 214 -14.61 -18.35 -1.10
C VAL A 214 -14.87 -16.85 -1.17
N TYR A 215 -13.97 -16.13 -1.84
CA TYR A 215 -14.05 -14.72 -2.13
C TYR A 215 -14.06 -14.48 -3.64
N ASN A 216 -15.00 -13.67 -4.12
CA ASN A 216 -15.16 -13.35 -5.54
C ASN A 216 -14.75 -11.91 -5.83
N TYR A 217 -14.11 -11.67 -6.96
CA TYR A 217 -13.89 -10.32 -7.47
C TYR A 217 -15.14 -9.78 -8.14
N MET A 218 -15.58 -8.61 -7.71
CA MET A 218 -16.82 -7.94 -8.12
C MET A 218 -16.54 -6.51 -8.57
N GLN A 219 -17.49 -5.91 -9.29
CA GLN A 219 -17.44 -4.49 -9.68
C GLN A 219 -18.73 -3.79 -9.32
N GLN A 220 -18.63 -2.54 -8.91
CA GLN A 220 -19.79 -1.68 -8.66
C GLN A 220 -19.35 -0.21 -8.71
N ASP A 221 -20.22 0.66 -9.24
CA ASP A 221 -20.00 2.10 -9.17
C ASP A 221 -19.90 2.52 -7.70
N SER A 222 -18.95 3.39 -7.41
CA SER A 222 -18.60 3.77 -6.04
C SER A 222 -18.09 5.20 -6.01
N TYR A 223 -18.15 5.83 -4.84
CA TYR A 223 -17.50 7.11 -4.64
C TYR A 223 -16.79 7.17 -3.30
N LEU A 224 -15.71 7.96 -3.28
CA LEU A 224 -14.93 8.23 -2.10
C LEU A 224 -14.78 9.74 -1.93
N TRP A 225 -14.84 10.23 -0.70
CA TRP A 225 -14.45 11.58 -0.38
C TRP A 225 -13.76 11.63 0.98
N GLY A 226 -12.98 12.63 1.18
CA GLY A 226 -12.28 12.78 2.44
C GLY A 226 -11.47 14.06 2.49
N GLY A 227 -10.71 14.17 3.56
CA GLY A 227 -9.81 15.29 3.73
C GLY A 227 -8.82 15.06 4.84
N GLU A 228 -7.79 15.89 4.81
CA GLU A 228 -6.72 15.88 5.77
C GLU A 228 -6.37 17.32 6.19
N ILE A 229 -6.04 17.48 7.46
CA ILE A 229 -5.52 18.71 8.04
C ILE A 229 -4.15 18.39 8.59
N ASN A 230 -3.13 19.12 8.14
CA ASN A 230 -1.77 19.01 8.65
C ASN A 230 -1.32 20.33 9.25
N TYR A 231 -0.71 20.27 10.40
CA TYR A 231 -0.11 21.42 11.06
C TYR A 231 1.30 21.08 11.55
N SER A 232 2.29 21.78 11.03
CA SER A 232 3.68 21.70 11.45
C SER A 232 4.10 23.00 12.10
N LYS A 233 4.82 22.91 13.21
CA LYS A 233 5.34 24.08 13.89
C LYS A 233 6.74 23.86 14.46
N ASN A 234 7.66 24.79 14.14
CA ASN A 234 8.86 25.01 14.92
C ASN A 234 8.48 25.96 16.06
N THR A 235 8.65 25.52 17.28
CA THR A 235 8.30 26.36 18.44
C THR A 235 9.31 27.49 18.59
N GLY A 236 9.05 28.47 19.47
CA GLY A 236 10.04 29.49 19.80
C GLY A 236 11.29 28.94 20.53
N PHE A 237 11.35 27.63 20.69
CA PHE A 237 12.51 26.89 21.21
C PHE A 237 13.14 26.11 20.07
N ASP A 238 14.41 26.34 19.77
CA ASP A 238 15.14 25.68 18.68
C ASP A 238 15.21 24.15 18.83
N TRP A 239 14.93 23.65 20.04
CA TRP A 239 15.00 22.24 20.39
C TRP A 239 13.64 21.50 20.25
N LEU A 240 12.54 22.18 19.92
CA LEU A 240 11.21 21.56 19.89
C LEU A 240 10.44 21.93 18.62
N SER A 241 10.08 20.94 17.85
CA SER A 241 9.09 21.04 16.77
C SER A 241 8.01 19.98 16.92
N TYR A 242 6.86 20.19 16.28
CA TYR A 242 5.82 19.19 16.26
C TYR A 242 5.01 19.20 14.95
N ASN A 243 4.44 18.04 14.65
CA ASN A 243 3.55 17.82 13.51
C ASN A 243 2.27 17.18 14.01
N THR A 244 1.14 17.70 13.57
CA THR A 244 -0.20 17.20 13.88
C THR A 244 -0.91 16.89 12.58
N SER A 245 -1.52 15.72 12.45
CA SER A 245 -2.39 15.41 11.33
C SER A 245 -3.71 14.83 11.80
N LEU A 246 -4.77 15.13 11.04
CA LEU A 246 -6.11 14.57 11.21
C LEU A 246 -6.66 14.24 9.83
N GLY A 247 -6.92 12.95 9.57
CA GLY A 247 -7.41 12.47 8.29
C GLY A 247 -8.71 11.69 8.43
N TYR A 248 -9.62 11.89 7.48
CA TYR A 248 -10.88 11.18 7.38
C TYR A 248 -11.18 10.82 5.94
N ILE A 249 -11.68 9.60 5.75
CA ILE A 249 -12.15 9.09 4.46
C ILE A 249 -13.52 8.43 4.62
N PHE A 250 -14.38 8.68 3.65
CA PHE A 250 -15.68 8.05 3.50
C PHE A 250 -15.76 7.40 2.12
N ALA A 251 -16.29 6.19 2.04
CA ALA A 251 -16.46 5.47 0.79
C ALA A 251 -17.75 4.67 0.80
N GLU A 252 -18.42 4.66 -0.35
CA GLU A 252 -19.73 4.03 -0.52
C GLU A 252 -19.93 3.57 -1.96
N SER A 253 -20.58 2.44 -2.14
CA SER A 253 -21.07 2.01 -3.45
C SER A 253 -22.32 2.78 -3.87
N ALA A 254 -22.68 2.73 -5.14
CA ALA A 254 -23.90 3.36 -5.65
C ALA A 254 -25.19 2.88 -4.97
N ASP A 255 -25.19 1.68 -4.41
CA ASP A 255 -26.32 1.11 -3.68
C ASP A 255 -26.35 1.53 -2.20
N GLY A 256 -25.41 2.35 -1.74
CA GLY A 256 -25.33 2.84 -0.36
C GLY A 256 -24.61 1.89 0.60
N GLU A 257 -23.97 0.84 0.11
CA GLU A 257 -23.19 -0.09 0.91
C GLU A 257 -21.79 0.48 1.20
N ALA A 258 -21.27 0.23 2.40
CA ALA A 258 -19.90 0.60 2.73
C ALA A 258 -18.90 -0.20 1.88
N LEU A 259 -17.85 0.45 1.40
CA LEU A 259 -16.72 -0.26 0.77
C LEU A 259 -15.82 -0.90 1.84
N PRO A 260 -15.18 -2.04 1.52
CA PRO A 260 -14.29 -2.70 2.47
C PRO A 260 -12.97 -1.94 2.67
N PHE A 261 -12.33 -2.17 3.81
CA PHE A 261 -11.01 -1.64 4.15
C PHE A 261 -10.91 -0.10 4.10
N ILE A 262 -11.92 0.59 4.58
CA ILE A 262 -11.90 2.05 4.67
C ILE A 262 -11.33 2.47 6.03
N ALA A 263 -10.27 3.27 6.00
CA ALA A 263 -9.60 3.73 7.21
C ALA A 263 -10.54 4.54 8.11
N PRO A 264 -10.52 4.33 9.44
CA PRO A 264 -11.25 5.18 10.38
C PRO A 264 -10.63 6.57 10.47
N LEU A 265 -11.34 7.52 11.11
CA LEU A 265 -10.76 8.81 11.49
C LEU A 265 -9.45 8.58 12.24
N THR A 266 -8.37 9.17 11.71
CA THR A 266 -7.02 8.99 12.23
C THR A 266 -6.44 10.32 12.67
N PHE A 267 -5.91 10.35 13.88
CA PHE A 267 -5.17 11.47 14.43
C PHE A 267 -3.73 11.04 14.72
N ASN A 268 -2.78 11.84 14.31
CA ASN A 268 -1.37 11.62 14.62
C ASN A 268 -0.75 12.90 15.15
N GLN A 269 0.08 12.77 16.20
CA GLN A 269 0.84 13.85 16.82
C GLN A 269 2.28 13.43 17.04
N VAL A 270 3.19 14.09 16.37
CA VAL A 270 4.64 13.85 16.51
C VAL A 270 5.31 15.07 17.16
N PHE A 271 6.12 14.84 18.18
CA PHE A 271 7.01 15.83 18.76
C PHE A 271 8.45 15.43 18.47
N ASN A 272 9.23 16.35 17.92
CA ASN A 272 10.66 16.20 17.71
C ASN A 272 11.40 17.08 18.71
N ILE A 273 12.27 16.49 19.51
CA ILE A 273 13.00 17.13 20.61
C ILE A 273 14.49 16.94 20.37
N ASP A 274 15.19 18.03 20.06
CA ASP A 274 16.63 18.06 19.87
C ASP A 274 17.30 18.61 21.14
N PHE A 275 17.62 17.74 22.11
CA PHE A 275 18.26 18.16 23.37
C PHE A 275 19.64 18.76 23.13
N SER A 276 20.31 18.34 22.07
CA SER A 276 21.60 18.88 21.62
C SER A 276 21.81 18.48 20.15
N SER A 277 22.86 18.98 19.51
CA SER A 277 23.27 18.51 18.16
C SER A 277 23.50 17.00 18.07
N ASN A 278 23.66 16.33 19.19
CA ASN A 278 24.07 14.93 19.27
C ASN A 278 22.99 13.99 19.82
N TYR A 279 21.91 14.53 20.38
CA TYR A 279 20.85 13.71 20.96
C TYR A 279 19.46 14.25 20.60
N SER A 280 18.68 13.41 19.95
CA SER A 280 17.27 13.69 19.59
C SER A 280 16.33 12.62 20.13
N LEU A 281 15.10 13.02 20.38
CA LEU A 281 13.99 12.18 20.80
C LEU A 281 12.76 12.53 19.93
N GLU A 282 12.12 11.51 19.43
CA GLU A 282 10.80 11.62 18.79
C GLU A 282 9.75 10.93 19.67
N ILE A 283 8.62 11.60 19.83
CA ILE A 283 7.44 11.08 20.51
C ILE A 283 6.31 11.08 19.48
N ASP A 284 5.83 9.92 19.12
CA ASP A 284 4.75 9.74 18.13
C ASP A 284 3.53 9.13 18.81
N PHE A 285 2.42 9.87 18.81
CA PHE A 285 1.14 9.46 19.33
C PHE A 285 0.15 9.30 18.17
N LEU A 286 -0.30 8.07 17.94
CA LEU A 286 -1.31 7.71 16.96
C LEU A 286 -2.61 7.32 17.67
N ALA A 287 -3.73 7.88 17.22
CA ALA A 287 -5.07 7.47 17.65
C ALA A 287 -5.97 7.23 16.44
N LYS A 288 -6.67 6.12 16.42
CA LYS A 288 -7.68 5.79 15.41
C LYS A 288 -9.03 5.61 16.10
N ALA A 289 -10.06 6.17 15.50
CA ALA A 289 -11.43 6.00 15.99
C ALA A 289 -11.94 4.58 15.72
N LYS A 290 -13.03 4.18 16.37
CA LYS A 290 -13.77 2.98 16.00
C LYS A 290 -14.21 3.06 14.54
N GLN A 291 -14.00 1.96 13.77
CA GLN A 291 -14.63 1.78 12.47
C GLN A 291 -15.87 0.90 12.60
N GLY A 292 -17.03 1.54 12.61
CA GLY A 292 -18.32 0.85 12.69
C GLY A 292 -19.11 0.86 11.38
N ARG A 293 -18.60 1.56 10.35
CA ARG A 293 -19.19 1.54 9.02
C ARG A 293 -18.36 0.63 8.11
N VAL A 294 -18.77 -0.61 8.03
CA VAL A 294 -18.01 -1.70 7.40
C VAL A 294 -18.83 -2.32 6.26
N ALA A 295 -18.13 -2.92 5.29
CA ALA A 295 -18.75 -3.66 4.21
C ALA A 295 -19.44 -4.94 4.73
N MET A 296 -20.30 -5.54 3.90
CA MET A 296 -20.90 -6.82 4.19
C MET A 296 -19.82 -7.86 4.50
N PHE A 297 -19.95 -8.59 5.61
CA PHE A 297 -19.01 -9.58 6.13
C PHE A 297 -17.66 -9.01 6.60
N GLU A 298 -17.49 -7.70 6.66
CA GLU A 298 -16.34 -7.09 7.33
C GLU A 298 -16.67 -6.84 8.81
N GLU A 299 -15.71 -7.07 9.68
CA GLU A 299 -15.88 -6.86 11.11
C GLU A 299 -15.57 -5.41 11.50
N GLU A 300 -16.41 -4.85 12.39
CA GLU A 300 -16.11 -3.59 13.06
C GLU A 300 -14.82 -3.73 13.88
N THR A 301 -14.05 -2.65 13.99
CA THR A 301 -12.88 -2.59 14.85
C THR A 301 -13.02 -1.46 15.86
N ASP A 302 -12.66 -1.73 17.10
CA ASP A 302 -12.64 -0.71 18.14
C ASP A 302 -11.55 0.33 17.88
N GLY A 303 -11.76 1.55 18.38
CA GLY A 303 -10.75 2.59 18.35
C GLY A 303 -9.61 2.27 19.32
N TYR A 304 -8.42 2.73 18.97
CA TYR A 304 -7.22 2.53 19.76
C TYR A 304 -6.29 3.74 19.75
N SER A 305 -5.32 3.73 20.63
CA SER A 305 -4.21 4.66 20.58
C SER A 305 -2.90 3.98 20.98
N VAL A 306 -1.82 4.35 20.30
CA VAL A 306 -0.47 3.87 20.57
C VAL A 306 0.49 5.04 20.72
N LEU A 307 1.47 4.87 21.60
CA LEU A 307 2.58 5.80 21.79
C LEU A 307 3.87 5.10 21.40
N ASN A 308 4.62 5.74 20.50
CA ASN A 308 5.95 5.29 20.09
C ASN A 308 6.98 6.31 20.52
N LEU A 309 8.14 5.82 20.90
CA LEU A 309 9.30 6.65 21.24
C LEU A 309 10.47 6.19 20.39
N SER A 310 11.21 7.13 19.81
CA SER A 310 12.47 6.82 19.15
C SER A 310 13.53 7.88 19.49
N GLY A 311 14.77 7.48 19.50
CA GLY A 311 15.86 8.39 19.82
C GLY A 311 17.14 8.05 19.09
N ASN A 312 17.94 9.08 18.91
CA ASN A 312 19.22 8.99 18.25
C ASN A 312 20.29 9.72 19.06
N TRP A 313 21.41 9.05 19.29
CA TRP A 313 22.55 9.61 20.00
C TRP A 313 23.80 9.45 19.15
N MET A 314 24.35 10.57 18.69
CA MET A 314 25.63 10.66 18.00
C MET A 314 26.74 10.91 19.01
N THR A 315 27.75 10.08 19.01
CA THR A 315 28.95 10.22 19.88
C THR A 315 30.18 9.75 19.10
N SER A 316 31.34 9.79 19.72
CA SER A 316 32.57 9.24 19.15
C SER A 316 33.08 8.07 19.98
N PHE A 317 33.58 7.03 19.31
CA PHE A 317 34.27 5.92 19.92
C PHE A 317 35.57 5.63 19.16
N LEU A 318 36.69 5.56 19.84
CA LEU A 318 38.01 5.37 19.24
C LEU A 318 38.30 6.36 18.07
N GLU A 319 37.96 7.65 18.30
CA GLU A 319 38.13 8.77 17.33
C GLU A 319 37.24 8.70 16.07
N ASN A 320 36.33 7.75 16.01
CA ASN A 320 35.38 7.58 14.90
C ASN A 320 33.95 7.85 15.36
N ASP A 321 33.06 8.14 14.39
CA ASP A 321 31.67 8.44 14.68
C ASP A 321 30.91 7.17 15.03
N LEU A 322 30.23 7.21 16.17
CA LEU A 322 29.29 6.19 16.62
C LEU A 322 27.88 6.79 16.73
N ASN A 323 26.94 6.22 16.01
CA ASN A 323 25.53 6.55 16.12
C ASN A 323 24.78 5.39 16.78
N ILE A 324 24.08 5.69 17.88
CA ILE A 324 23.22 4.76 18.63
C ILE A 324 21.80 5.21 18.41
N PHE A 325 20.96 4.35 17.83
CA PHE A 325 19.54 4.61 17.65
C PHE A 325 18.72 3.54 18.35
N TRP A 326 17.59 3.95 18.90
CA TRP A 326 16.69 3.08 19.63
C TRP A 326 15.24 3.45 19.35
N SER A 327 14.35 2.47 19.47
CA SER A 327 12.90 2.71 19.45
C SER A 327 12.18 1.81 20.45
N VAL A 328 11.08 2.32 20.96
CA VAL A 328 10.08 1.59 21.74
C VAL A 328 8.74 1.85 21.08
N ASN A 329 8.27 0.88 20.32
CA ASN A 329 6.95 0.95 19.68
C ASN A 329 5.90 0.38 20.63
N ASN A 330 4.70 0.96 20.60
CA ASN A 330 3.59 0.57 21.46
C ASN A 330 4.00 0.52 22.95
N VAL A 331 4.45 1.67 23.47
CA VAL A 331 5.00 1.82 24.85
C VAL A 331 4.09 1.22 25.92
N PHE A 332 2.79 1.37 25.77
CA PHE A 332 1.80 0.92 26.75
C PHE A 332 1.35 -0.53 26.56
N ASP A 333 1.89 -1.24 25.54
CA ASP A 333 1.52 -2.62 25.23
C ASP A 333 0.00 -2.77 24.96
N THR A 334 -0.53 -1.81 24.22
CA THR A 334 -1.96 -1.79 23.84
C THR A 334 -2.23 -2.97 22.91
N GLU A 335 -3.22 -3.78 23.24
CA GLU A 335 -3.77 -4.82 22.38
C GLU A 335 -4.78 -4.18 21.42
N TYR A 336 -4.62 -4.35 20.12
CA TYR A 336 -5.52 -3.76 19.13
C TYR A 336 -5.44 -4.46 17.76
N TYR A 337 -6.51 -4.26 16.98
CA TYR A 337 -6.57 -4.64 15.56
C TYR A 337 -6.59 -3.37 14.72
N ASP A 338 -5.65 -3.22 13.80
CA ASP A 338 -5.77 -2.18 12.78
C ASP A 338 -6.89 -2.56 11.81
N HIS A 339 -7.78 -1.61 11.50
CA HIS A 339 -8.92 -1.89 10.61
C HIS A 339 -8.48 -2.35 9.22
N LEU A 340 -7.34 -1.87 8.73
CA LEU A 340 -6.79 -2.22 7.42
C LEU A 340 -5.98 -3.53 7.44
N SER A 341 -5.73 -4.12 8.62
CA SER A 341 -5.06 -5.40 8.75
C SER A 341 -5.93 -6.52 8.22
N ARG A 342 -5.39 -7.33 7.31
CA ARG A 342 -6.08 -8.53 6.81
C ARG A 342 -6.07 -9.68 7.80
N PHE A 343 -5.19 -9.62 8.79
CA PHE A 343 -5.07 -10.64 9.83
C PHE A 343 -6.11 -10.49 10.96
N LYS A 344 -6.84 -9.36 11.01
CA LYS A 344 -7.91 -9.15 12.02
C LYS A 344 -8.97 -10.27 12.02
N THR A 345 -9.34 -10.78 10.83
CA THR A 345 -10.31 -11.87 10.70
C THR A 345 -9.78 -13.22 11.20
N ALA A 346 -8.47 -13.39 11.29
CA ALA A 346 -7.81 -14.53 11.89
C ALA A 346 -7.60 -14.36 13.41
N GLY A 347 -8.05 -13.25 14.01
CA GLY A 347 -7.85 -12.93 15.41
C GLY A 347 -6.40 -12.63 15.77
N ILE A 348 -5.59 -12.21 14.80
CA ILE A 348 -4.18 -11.84 15.01
C ILE A 348 -4.12 -10.32 15.24
N GLU A 349 -3.76 -9.96 16.45
CA GLU A 349 -3.55 -8.56 16.86
C GLU A 349 -2.28 -7.98 16.26
N GLU A 350 -2.20 -6.65 16.22
CA GLU A 350 -1.00 -5.94 15.87
C GLU A 350 0.09 -6.14 16.93
N MET A 351 1.34 -5.84 16.55
CA MET A 351 2.48 -6.07 17.42
C MET A 351 2.33 -5.32 18.76
N GLY A 352 2.46 -6.02 19.85
CA GLY A 352 2.59 -5.46 21.20
C GLY A 352 3.86 -4.62 21.34
N ARG A 353 4.27 -4.32 22.59
CA ARG A 353 5.47 -3.53 22.83
C ARG A 353 6.71 -4.16 22.19
N ASN A 354 7.36 -3.38 21.33
CA ASN A 354 8.60 -3.78 20.67
C ASN A 354 9.73 -2.80 20.99
N ILE A 355 10.90 -3.33 21.34
CA ILE A 355 12.09 -2.53 21.67
C ILE A 355 13.19 -2.90 20.67
N SER A 356 13.74 -1.89 20.00
CA SER A 356 14.84 -2.04 19.07
C SER A 356 16.00 -1.13 19.45
N VAL A 357 17.23 -1.62 19.31
CA VAL A 357 18.46 -0.85 19.46
C VAL A 357 19.39 -1.17 18.31
N GLY A 358 19.94 -0.15 17.68
CA GLY A 358 20.90 -0.31 16.60
C GLY A 358 22.12 0.58 16.80
N LEU A 359 23.24 0.14 16.23
CA LEU A 359 24.52 0.82 16.27
C LEU A 359 25.04 0.99 14.84
N LYS A 360 25.50 2.19 14.51
CA LYS A 360 26.21 2.48 13.26
C LYS A 360 27.56 3.10 13.59
N TYR A 361 28.63 2.40 13.26
CA TYR A 361 30.00 2.85 13.46
C TYR A 361 30.67 3.09 12.11
N ASN A 362 31.22 4.29 11.93
CA ASN A 362 31.94 4.66 10.72
C ASN A 362 33.44 4.66 11.07
N PHE A 363 34.19 3.76 10.45
CA PHE A 363 35.65 3.58 10.64
C PHE A 363 36.42 3.92 9.37
#